data_6a47071796d59fe4f8abacdacf07770b
#
_entry.id   6a47071796d59fe4f8abacdacf07770b
#
_cell.length_a   1.000
_cell.length_b   1.000
_cell.length_c   1.000
_cell.angle_alpha   90.00
_cell.angle_beta   90.00
_cell.angle_gamma   90.00
#
_symmetry.space_group_name_H-M   'P 1'
#
loop_
_entity.id
_entity.type
_entity.pdbx_description
1 polymer ?
#
loop_
_entity_poly.entity_id
_entity_poly.type
_entity_poly.pdbx_seq_one_letter_code
_entity_poly.pdbx_strand_id
1 'polypeptide(L)'
;GLKAPPGPIYLGNSGTSMRLLSGLLAAQSFDTTLTGDASLTKRPMNRVANPLREMGAVIETAAEGRPPMTIRGGHALKGMDYTLPMASAQVKSCLLLAGLYAEGKTSVTEPAPTRDHTERMLRGFGYPVSVEGATASVESGHKLTATHIEVPGDISSSAFFLVAASIAAGSDLVLEHVGINPTRTGVIDILRL
;
A
#
# COMPACT_ATOMS: atom_id res chain seq x y z
N GLY A 1 13.66 5.51 -14.47
CA GLY A 1 13.25 5.97 -13.16
C GLY A 1 11.98 6.82 -13.23
N LEU A 2 11.40 7.15 -12.07
CA LEU A 2 10.27 8.06 -11.99
C LEU A 2 10.70 9.48 -12.41
N LYS A 3 9.75 10.26 -12.87
CA LYS A 3 9.97 11.65 -13.26
C LYS A 3 9.18 12.57 -12.32
N ALA A 4 9.71 13.76 -12.07
CA ALA A 4 9.01 14.78 -11.31
C ALA A 4 7.66 15.10 -11.96
N PRO A 5 6.56 15.13 -11.18
CA PRO A 5 5.27 15.55 -11.70
C PRO A 5 5.28 17.06 -12.00
N PRO A 6 4.47 17.52 -12.96
CA PRO A 6 4.40 18.95 -13.31
C PRO A 6 3.74 19.81 -12.22
N GLY A 7 3.17 19.20 -11.20
CA GLY A 7 2.50 19.88 -10.09
C GLY A 7 2.02 18.86 -9.03
N PRO A 8 1.19 19.31 -8.07
CA PRO A 8 0.64 18.42 -7.05
C PRO A 8 -0.13 17.24 -7.65
N ILE A 9 0.06 16.06 -7.11
CA ILE A 9 -0.67 14.85 -7.51
C ILE A 9 -2.00 14.81 -6.74
N TYR A 10 -3.11 14.93 -7.46
CA TYR A 10 -4.45 14.82 -6.90
C TYR A 10 -4.91 13.37 -6.89
N LEU A 11 -5.24 12.84 -5.72
CA LEU A 11 -5.55 11.44 -5.48
C LEU A 11 -7.04 11.16 -5.20
N GLY A 12 -7.91 12.15 -5.43
CA GLY A 12 -9.34 12.04 -5.12
C GLY A 12 -9.56 11.65 -3.66
N ASN A 13 -10.32 10.59 -3.41
CA ASN A 13 -10.59 10.04 -2.06
C ASN A 13 -9.69 8.85 -1.70
N SER A 14 -8.63 8.58 -2.45
CA SER A 14 -7.83 7.37 -2.25
C SER A 14 -6.76 7.52 -1.17
N GLY A 15 -7.11 7.17 0.08
CA GLY A 15 -6.14 7.06 1.17
C GLY A 15 -5.09 5.95 0.95
N THR A 16 -5.45 4.91 0.19
CA THR A 16 -4.49 3.85 -0.18
C THR A 16 -3.41 4.41 -1.10
N SER A 17 -3.80 5.09 -2.18
CA SER A 17 -2.84 5.70 -3.10
C SER A 17 -1.92 6.69 -2.39
N MET A 18 -2.46 7.55 -1.52
CA MET A 18 -1.65 8.50 -0.77
C MET A 18 -0.61 7.81 0.10
N ARG A 19 -0.99 6.77 0.84
CA ARG A 19 -0.07 6.07 1.73
C ARG A 19 0.99 5.26 0.99
N LEU A 20 0.61 4.52 -0.05
CA LEU A 20 1.56 3.70 -0.81
C LEU A 20 2.53 4.57 -1.62
N LEU A 21 2.02 5.59 -2.30
CA LEU A 21 2.86 6.52 -3.08
C LEU A 21 3.83 7.29 -2.18
N SER A 22 3.46 7.59 -0.93
CA SER A 22 4.39 8.25 0.00
C SER A 22 5.67 7.44 0.20
N GLY A 23 5.58 6.11 0.33
CA GLY A 23 6.76 5.25 0.43
C GLY A 23 7.61 5.27 -0.83
N LEU A 24 6.97 5.14 -2.01
CA LEU A 24 7.65 5.14 -3.29
C LEU A 24 8.32 6.49 -3.60
N LEU A 25 7.67 7.60 -3.24
CA LEU A 25 8.13 8.95 -3.54
C LEU A 25 9.17 9.48 -2.56
N ALA A 26 9.21 8.94 -1.34
CA ALA A 26 10.14 9.37 -0.29
C ALA A 26 11.62 9.23 -0.66
N ALA A 27 11.93 8.32 -1.59
CA ALA A 27 13.30 8.06 -2.03
C ALA A 27 13.64 8.69 -3.38
N GLN A 28 12.77 9.53 -3.95
CA GLN A 28 13.02 10.14 -5.25
C GLN A 28 13.89 11.41 -5.13
N SER A 29 14.51 11.84 -6.22
CA SER A 29 15.38 13.01 -6.25
C SER A 29 14.64 14.34 -6.43
N PHE A 30 13.31 14.33 -6.43
CA PHE A 30 12.45 15.50 -6.68
C PHE A 30 11.37 15.64 -5.62
N ASP A 31 10.95 16.86 -5.39
CA ASP A 31 9.83 17.16 -4.49
C ASP A 31 8.49 16.73 -5.09
N THR A 32 7.58 16.26 -4.24
CA THR A 32 6.24 15.89 -4.64
C THR A 32 5.22 16.29 -3.59
N THR A 33 4.13 16.92 -4.01
CA THR A 33 3.01 17.23 -3.12
C THR A 33 1.82 16.33 -3.47
N LEU A 34 1.29 15.64 -2.46
CA LEU A 34 0.10 14.80 -2.58
C LEU A 34 -1.10 15.52 -2.00
N THR A 35 -2.18 15.56 -2.76
CA THR A 35 -3.45 16.20 -2.37
C THR A 35 -4.63 15.27 -2.62
N GLY A 36 -5.80 15.64 -2.15
CA GLY A 36 -7.02 14.89 -2.38
C GLY A 36 -8.27 15.72 -2.17
N ASP A 37 -9.41 15.05 -2.19
CA ASP A 37 -10.70 15.68 -1.96
C ASP A 37 -10.91 16.10 -0.49
N ALA A 38 -12.05 16.71 -0.21
CA ALA A 38 -12.41 17.17 1.13
C ALA A 38 -12.50 16.04 2.18
N SER A 39 -12.73 14.80 1.76
CA SER A 39 -12.73 13.63 2.64
C SER A 39 -11.31 13.15 2.93
N LEU A 40 -10.47 13.03 1.91
CA LEU A 40 -9.09 12.58 2.05
C LEU A 40 -8.26 13.58 2.87
N THR A 41 -8.46 14.88 2.68
CA THR A 41 -7.74 15.94 3.42
C THR A 41 -8.04 15.97 4.92
N LYS A 42 -9.10 15.31 5.38
CA LYS A 42 -9.40 15.14 6.82
C LYS A 42 -8.71 13.92 7.44
N ARG A 43 -8.11 13.03 6.64
CA ARG A 43 -7.52 11.79 7.14
C ARG A 43 -6.08 12.01 7.57
N PRO A 44 -5.69 11.63 8.82
CA PRO A 44 -4.30 11.75 9.27
C PRO A 44 -3.39 10.76 8.51
N MET A 45 -2.22 11.23 8.10
CA MET A 45 -1.20 10.45 7.39
C MET A 45 0.03 10.16 8.27
N ASN A 46 0.01 10.54 9.54
CA ASN A 46 1.12 10.32 10.47
C ASN A 46 1.54 8.85 10.58
N ARG A 47 0.61 7.89 10.38
CA ARG A 47 0.93 6.47 10.39
C ARG A 47 1.96 6.05 9.34
N VAL A 48 2.08 6.77 8.24
CA VAL A 48 3.11 6.56 7.21
C VAL A 48 4.18 7.64 7.26
N ALA A 49 3.83 8.89 7.55
CA ALA A 49 4.79 9.99 7.58
C ALA A 49 5.83 9.82 8.69
N ASN A 50 5.42 9.37 9.88
CA ASN A 50 6.35 9.20 11.00
C ASN A 50 7.40 8.12 10.72
N PRO A 51 7.04 6.86 10.40
CA PRO A 51 8.06 5.86 10.09
C PRO A 51 8.90 6.19 8.84
N LEU A 52 8.35 6.87 7.84
CA LEU A 52 9.17 7.34 6.72
C LEU A 52 10.20 8.40 7.16
N ARG A 53 9.85 9.29 8.10
CA ARG A 53 10.80 10.24 8.70
C ARG A 53 11.89 9.51 9.50
N GLU A 54 11.55 8.44 10.20
CA GLU A 54 12.52 7.57 10.89
C GLU A 54 13.49 6.91 9.90
N MET A 55 13.02 6.57 8.68
CA MET A 55 13.89 6.11 7.58
C MET A 55 14.77 7.22 6.99
N GLY A 56 14.53 8.49 7.31
CA GLY A 56 15.30 9.64 6.78
C GLY A 56 14.56 10.50 5.77
N ALA A 57 13.28 10.22 5.48
CA ALA A 57 12.49 11.06 4.60
C ALA A 57 12.16 12.43 5.23
N VAL A 58 12.14 13.47 4.43
CA VAL A 58 11.65 14.79 4.83
C VAL A 58 10.23 14.98 4.30
N ILE A 59 9.26 14.97 5.21
CA ILE A 59 7.83 15.03 4.88
C ILE A 59 7.16 16.15 5.68
N GLU A 60 6.55 17.08 4.98
CA GLU A 60 5.74 18.16 5.53
C GLU A 60 4.26 17.81 5.38
N THR A 61 3.44 18.14 6.37
CA THR A 61 2.00 17.91 6.37
C THR A 61 1.28 19.15 6.89
N ALA A 62 0.01 19.30 6.59
CA ALA A 62 -0.85 20.23 7.32
C ALA A 62 -0.98 19.80 8.80
N ALA A 63 -1.67 20.60 9.58
CA ALA A 63 -1.91 20.31 11.00
C ALA A 63 -2.44 18.90 11.22
N GLU A 64 -2.05 18.27 12.33
CA GLU A 64 -2.43 16.92 12.72
C GLU A 64 -1.98 15.82 11.73
N GLY A 65 -0.98 16.09 10.90
CA GLY A 65 -0.49 15.15 9.90
C GLY A 65 -1.42 14.93 8.71
N ARG A 66 -2.27 15.91 8.42
CA ARG A 66 -3.24 15.84 7.31
C ARG A 66 -2.62 16.29 5.97
N PRO A 67 -3.21 15.88 4.84
CA PRO A 67 -2.89 16.47 3.54
C PRO A 67 -3.23 17.98 3.48
N PRO A 68 -2.55 18.77 2.61
CA PRO A 68 -1.56 18.29 1.66
C PRO A 68 -0.30 17.77 2.33
N MET A 69 0.33 16.75 1.70
CA MET A 69 1.56 16.17 2.17
C MET A 69 2.66 16.42 1.14
N THR A 70 3.69 17.15 1.52
CA THR A 70 4.84 17.43 0.66
C THR A 70 6.02 16.55 1.08
N ILE A 71 6.52 15.79 0.15
CA ILE A 71 7.68 14.91 0.29
C ILE A 71 8.83 15.59 -0.41
N ARG A 72 9.89 15.92 0.33
CA ARG A 72 11.10 16.52 -0.21
C ARG A 72 12.00 15.45 -0.79
N GLY A 73 12.47 15.67 -2.00
CA GLY A 73 13.35 14.75 -2.71
C GLY A 73 14.81 14.88 -2.32
N GLY A 74 15.63 13.95 -2.82
CA GLY A 74 17.08 14.00 -2.66
C GLY A 74 17.61 13.54 -1.30
N HIS A 75 16.76 12.95 -0.45
CA HIS A 75 17.15 12.41 0.85
C HIS A 75 17.39 10.90 0.74
N ALA A 76 18.53 10.44 1.26
CA ALA A 76 18.82 9.02 1.34
C ALA A 76 18.02 8.37 2.46
N LEU A 77 17.33 7.27 2.13
CA LEU A 77 16.62 6.48 3.12
C LEU A 77 17.51 5.37 3.67
N LYS A 78 17.32 5.04 4.93
CA LYS A 78 17.92 3.87 5.59
C LYS A 78 16.87 2.82 5.88
N GLY A 79 17.21 1.57 5.63
CA GLY A 79 16.40 0.43 6.03
C GLY A 79 16.24 0.37 7.55
N MET A 80 15.15 -0.19 8.01
CA MET A 80 14.87 -0.35 9.44
C MET A 80 14.01 -1.57 9.72
N ASP A 81 14.07 -2.04 10.96
CA ASP A 81 13.11 -3.01 11.50
C ASP A 81 11.98 -2.25 12.19
N TYR A 82 10.77 -2.37 11.66
CA TYR A 82 9.61 -1.63 12.16
C TYR A 82 8.49 -2.57 12.59
N THR A 83 8.14 -2.52 13.86
CA THR A 83 6.96 -3.25 14.37
C THR A 83 5.74 -2.33 14.32
N LEU A 84 4.73 -2.74 13.58
CA LEU A 84 3.48 -1.98 13.46
C LEU A 84 2.75 -1.92 14.81
N PRO A 85 2.39 -0.75 15.31
CA PRO A 85 1.61 -0.62 16.57
C PRO A 85 0.18 -1.15 16.41
N MET A 86 -0.30 -1.26 15.19
CA MET A 86 -1.58 -1.87 14.83
C MET A 86 -1.53 -2.46 13.43
N ALA A 87 -2.31 -3.50 13.18
CA ALA A 87 -2.37 -4.16 11.89
C ALA A 87 -2.79 -3.19 10.77
N SER A 88 -1.93 -3.02 9.76
CA SER A 88 -2.17 -2.11 8.64
C SER A 88 -1.40 -2.52 7.39
N ALA A 89 -2.08 -3.15 6.44
CA ALA A 89 -1.50 -3.48 5.15
C ALA A 89 -0.93 -2.24 4.42
N GLN A 90 -1.56 -1.08 4.57
CA GLN A 90 -1.14 0.14 3.89
C GLN A 90 0.18 0.69 4.44
N VAL A 91 0.38 0.64 5.76
CA VAL A 91 1.64 1.07 6.39
C VAL A 91 2.75 0.08 6.02
N LYS A 92 2.49 -1.24 6.11
CA LYS A 92 3.42 -2.27 5.66
C LYS A 92 3.84 -2.03 4.21
N SER A 93 2.88 -1.90 3.31
CA SER A 93 3.14 -1.65 1.88
C SER A 93 3.94 -0.37 1.65
N CYS A 94 3.62 0.71 2.35
CA CYS A 94 4.35 1.98 2.28
C CYS A 94 5.84 1.79 2.61
N LEU A 95 6.15 1.12 3.72
CA LEU A 95 7.51 0.91 4.18
C LEU A 95 8.28 -0.08 3.29
N LEU A 96 7.65 -1.14 2.81
CA LEU A 96 8.26 -2.05 1.84
C LEU A 96 8.59 -1.33 0.53
N LEU A 97 7.72 -0.46 0.02
CA LEU A 97 7.98 0.33 -1.18
C LEU A 97 9.11 1.35 -0.98
N ALA A 98 9.22 1.98 0.19
CA ALA A 98 10.35 2.83 0.54
C ALA A 98 11.65 2.00 0.65
N GLY A 99 11.57 0.80 1.21
CA GLY A 99 12.66 -0.14 1.37
C GLY A 99 13.31 -0.60 0.05
N LEU A 100 12.60 -0.49 -1.08
CA LEU A 100 13.20 -0.78 -2.39
C LEU A 100 14.39 0.14 -2.73
N TYR A 101 14.43 1.32 -2.12
CA TYR A 101 15.43 2.37 -2.36
C TYR A 101 16.29 2.67 -1.14
N ALA A 102 15.90 2.18 0.04
CA ALA A 102 16.60 2.46 1.30
C ALA A 102 17.92 1.68 1.36
N GLU A 103 18.96 2.26 1.95
CA GLU A 103 20.21 1.56 2.21
C GLU A 103 19.99 0.45 3.26
N GLY A 104 20.31 -0.79 2.89
CA GLY A 104 20.16 -1.97 3.74
C GLY A 104 18.77 -2.59 3.67
N LYS A 105 18.44 -3.41 4.68
CA LYS A 105 17.20 -4.18 4.78
C LYS A 105 16.11 -3.39 5.49
N THR A 106 14.90 -3.47 4.97
CA THR A 106 13.68 -2.96 5.63
C THR A 106 12.79 -4.13 5.98
N SER A 107 12.48 -4.29 7.26
CA SER A 107 11.61 -5.34 7.78
C SER A 107 10.40 -4.73 8.47
N VAL A 108 9.21 -5.27 8.21
CA VAL A 108 7.96 -4.81 8.82
C VAL A 108 7.26 -5.99 9.47
N THR A 109 7.10 -5.92 10.79
CA THR A 109 6.43 -6.95 11.60
C THR A 109 5.01 -6.51 11.94
N GLU A 110 4.05 -7.38 11.66
CA GLU A 110 2.62 -7.12 11.90
C GLU A 110 2.15 -7.77 13.21
N PRO A 111 1.31 -7.08 14.04
CA PRO A 111 0.73 -7.68 15.24
C PRO A 111 -0.39 -8.68 14.92
N ALA A 112 -0.97 -8.62 13.73
CA ALA A 112 -1.95 -9.56 13.21
C ALA A 112 -1.87 -9.58 11.67
N PRO A 113 -2.20 -10.70 11.01
CA PRO A 113 -2.13 -10.82 9.55
C PRO A 113 -2.95 -9.76 8.84
N THR A 114 -2.37 -9.14 7.82
CA THR A 114 -3.05 -8.24 6.90
C THR A 114 -2.88 -8.68 5.44
N ARG A 115 -3.45 -7.90 4.52
CA ARG A 115 -3.33 -8.15 3.08
C ARG A 115 -1.86 -8.16 2.64
N ASP A 116 -1.50 -9.12 1.79
CA ASP A 116 -0.14 -9.37 1.28
C ASP A 116 0.02 -9.03 -0.21
N HIS A 117 -0.83 -8.14 -0.73
CA HIS A 117 -0.82 -7.78 -2.15
C HIS A 117 0.52 -7.20 -2.61
N THR A 118 1.16 -6.37 -1.81
CA THR A 118 2.45 -5.76 -2.16
C THR A 118 3.55 -6.79 -2.24
N GLU A 119 3.61 -7.71 -1.29
CA GLU A 119 4.58 -8.80 -1.28
C GLU A 119 4.42 -9.71 -2.50
N ARG A 120 3.18 -10.07 -2.84
CA ARG A 120 2.87 -10.87 -4.04
C ARG A 120 3.23 -10.13 -5.31
N MET A 121 2.87 -8.85 -5.41
CA MET A 121 3.13 -8.03 -6.59
C MET A 121 4.64 -7.82 -6.80
N LEU A 122 5.39 -7.52 -5.76
CA LEU A 122 6.84 -7.37 -5.84
C LEU A 122 7.50 -8.67 -6.33
N ARG A 123 7.09 -9.83 -5.80
CA ARG A 123 7.56 -11.15 -6.30
C ARG A 123 7.17 -11.37 -7.76
N GLY A 124 5.95 -10.97 -8.16
CA GLY A 124 5.50 -11.03 -9.54
C GLY A 124 6.34 -10.18 -10.49
N PHE A 125 6.90 -9.08 -10.00
CA PHE A 125 7.89 -8.26 -10.71
C PHE A 125 9.34 -8.78 -10.58
N GLY A 126 9.55 -9.96 -10.02
CA GLY A 126 10.87 -10.55 -9.85
C GLY A 126 11.71 -9.95 -8.72
N TYR A 127 11.10 -9.14 -7.84
CA TYR A 127 11.79 -8.56 -6.69
C TYR A 127 11.77 -9.53 -5.50
N PRO A 128 12.92 -9.81 -4.87
CA PRO A 128 12.97 -10.71 -3.71
C PRO A 128 12.28 -10.08 -2.50
N VAL A 129 11.34 -10.82 -1.94
CA VAL A 129 10.63 -10.46 -0.70
C VAL A 129 10.66 -11.67 0.22
N SER A 130 11.28 -11.57 1.38
CA SER A 130 11.20 -12.60 2.41
C SER A 130 10.00 -12.36 3.33
N VAL A 131 9.39 -13.46 3.77
CA VAL A 131 8.31 -13.43 4.77
C VAL A 131 8.63 -14.53 5.78
N GLU A 132 8.87 -14.14 7.02
CA GLU A 132 9.17 -15.03 8.13
C GLU A 132 8.18 -14.76 9.27
N GLY A 133 7.24 -15.70 9.45
CA GLY A 133 6.15 -15.50 10.41
C GLY A 133 5.33 -14.25 10.09
N ALA A 134 5.31 -13.30 11.01
CA ALA A 134 4.59 -12.03 10.87
C ALA A 134 5.43 -10.90 10.23
N THR A 135 6.66 -11.18 9.80
CA THR A 135 7.60 -10.17 9.30
C THR A 135 7.79 -10.30 7.80
N ALA A 136 7.51 -9.24 7.04
CA ALA A 136 7.86 -9.11 5.64
C ALA A 136 9.08 -8.20 5.48
N SER A 137 10.03 -8.57 4.61
CA SER A 137 11.26 -7.82 4.42
C SER A 137 11.65 -7.68 2.96
N VAL A 138 12.26 -6.55 2.64
CA VAL A 138 12.90 -6.26 1.36
C VAL A 138 14.30 -5.70 1.61
N GLU A 139 15.20 -5.91 0.66
CA GLU A 139 16.52 -5.31 0.65
C GLU A 139 16.73 -4.58 -0.67
N SER A 140 17.36 -3.42 -0.64
CA SER A 140 17.57 -2.63 -1.85
C SER A 140 18.62 -3.27 -2.79
N GLY A 141 18.80 -2.68 -3.98
CA GLY A 141 19.81 -3.14 -4.95
C GLY A 141 19.27 -4.11 -6.01
N HIS A 142 18.06 -4.61 -5.86
CA HIS A 142 17.40 -5.41 -6.88
C HIS A 142 16.61 -4.56 -7.87
N LYS A 143 16.23 -5.14 -9.01
CA LYS A 143 15.46 -4.47 -10.06
C LYS A 143 14.13 -5.17 -10.26
N LEU A 144 13.10 -4.37 -10.46
CA LEU A 144 11.80 -4.86 -10.90
C LEU A 144 11.87 -5.19 -12.41
N THR A 145 11.28 -6.31 -12.78
CA THR A 145 11.13 -6.72 -14.18
C THR A 145 9.71 -6.41 -14.62
N ALA A 146 9.57 -5.66 -15.72
CA ALA A 146 8.26 -5.34 -16.27
C ALA A 146 7.53 -6.62 -16.70
N THR A 147 6.26 -6.71 -16.36
CA THR A 147 5.39 -7.83 -16.74
C THR A 147 3.99 -7.33 -17.05
N HIS A 148 3.20 -8.18 -17.69
CA HIS A 148 1.78 -7.93 -17.90
C HIS A 148 1.02 -8.22 -16.62
N ILE A 149 0.13 -7.31 -16.22
CA ILE A 149 -0.74 -7.47 -15.05
C ILE A 149 -2.18 -7.22 -15.49
N GLU A 150 -3.01 -8.23 -15.31
CA GLU A 150 -4.46 -8.08 -15.36
C GLU A 150 -4.96 -7.75 -13.95
N VAL A 151 -5.49 -6.54 -13.78
CA VAL A 151 -6.00 -6.10 -12.48
C VAL A 151 -7.39 -6.73 -12.27
N PRO A 152 -7.54 -7.63 -11.28
CA PRO A 152 -8.83 -8.28 -11.06
C PRO A 152 -9.84 -7.33 -10.40
N GLY A 153 -11.13 -7.68 -10.51
CA GLY A 153 -12.19 -7.02 -9.76
C GLY A 153 -12.00 -7.15 -8.25
N ASP A 154 -12.48 -6.14 -7.50
CA ASP A 154 -12.37 -6.13 -6.04
C ASP A 154 -13.43 -7.03 -5.40
N ILE A 155 -13.00 -8.05 -4.67
CA ILE A 155 -13.88 -8.95 -3.90
C ILE A 155 -14.74 -8.19 -2.88
N SER A 156 -14.28 -7.07 -2.34
CA SER A 156 -15.07 -6.26 -1.40
C SER A 156 -16.25 -5.59 -2.07
N SER A 157 -16.08 -5.11 -3.30
CA SER A 157 -17.16 -4.58 -4.12
C SER A 157 -18.09 -5.71 -4.61
N SER A 158 -17.51 -6.86 -4.94
CA SER A 158 -18.24 -8.06 -5.36
C SER A 158 -19.13 -8.64 -4.23
N ALA A 159 -18.75 -8.43 -2.96
CA ALA A 159 -19.47 -8.94 -1.82
C ALA A 159 -20.94 -8.49 -1.77
N PHE A 160 -21.25 -7.28 -2.22
CA PHE A 160 -22.64 -6.79 -2.30
C PHE A 160 -23.51 -7.66 -3.22
N PHE A 161 -22.96 -8.04 -4.38
CA PHE A 161 -23.63 -8.89 -5.35
C PHE A 161 -23.72 -10.34 -4.87
N LEU A 162 -22.68 -10.86 -4.23
CA LEU A 162 -22.69 -12.21 -3.64
C LEU A 162 -23.79 -12.33 -2.58
N VAL A 163 -23.88 -11.36 -1.66
CA VAL A 163 -24.92 -11.34 -0.63
C VAL A 163 -26.31 -11.19 -1.28
N ALA A 164 -26.47 -10.27 -2.23
CA ALA A 164 -27.75 -10.07 -2.91
C ALA A 164 -28.24 -11.35 -3.61
N ALA A 165 -27.37 -12.06 -4.30
CA ALA A 165 -27.72 -13.33 -4.95
C ALA A 165 -28.02 -14.44 -3.93
N SER A 166 -27.35 -14.45 -2.77
CA SER A 166 -27.59 -15.45 -1.72
C SER A 166 -28.95 -15.32 -1.04
N ILE A 167 -29.52 -14.11 -1.01
CA ILE A 167 -30.84 -13.86 -0.37
C ILE A 167 -31.99 -13.83 -1.38
N ALA A 168 -31.73 -13.69 -2.67
CA ALA A 168 -32.75 -13.65 -3.71
C ALA A 168 -32.99 -15.06 -4.26
N ALA A 169 -34.18 -15.62 -4.00
CA ALA A 169 -34.53 -16.96 -4.44
C ALA A 169 -34.46 -17.09 -5.99
N GLY A 170 -33.85 -18.19 -6.48
CA GLY A 170 -33.71 -18.47 -7.90
C GLY A 170 -32.60 -17.68 -8.60
N SER A 171 -31.74 -17.01 -7.84
CA SER A 171 -30.59 -16.29 -8.42
C SER A 171 -29.55 -17.25 -8.96
N ASP A 172 -29.03 -16.92 -10.17
CA ASP A 172 -27.82 -17.48 -10.76
C ASP A 172 -26.92 -16.32 -11.18
N LEU A 173 -25.78 -16.14 -10.50
CA LEU A 173 -24.88 -15.00 -10.69
C LEU A 173 -23.44 -15.45 -10.84
N VAL A 174 -22.83 -15.07 -11.93
CA VAL A 174 -21.40 -15.25 -12.18
C VAL A 174 -20.71 -13.88 -12.11
N LEU A 175 -19.71 -13.75 -11.25
CA LEU A 175 -18.84 -12.58 -11.16
C LEU A 175 -17.48 -12.96 -11.74
N GLU A 176 -17.20 -12.47 -12.94
CA GLU A 176 -15.98 -12.83 -13.66
C GLU A 176 -14.79 -12.00 -13.21
N HIS A 177 -13.60 -12.61 -13.28
CA HIS A 177 -12.31 -11.94 -13.08
C HIS A 177 -12.17 -11.22 -11.74
N VAL A 178 -12.70 -11.80 -10.65
CA VAL A 178 -12.60 -11.26 -9.30
C VAL A 178 -11.37 -11.81 -8.58
N GLY A 179 -10.64 -10.93 -7.91
CA GLY A 179 -9.46 -11.30 -7.11
C GLY A 179 -9.86 -12.09 -5.86
N ILE A 180 -9.40 -13.34 -5.76
CA ILE A 180 -9.69 -14.27 -4.65
C ILE A 180 -8.45 -14.47 -3.74
N ASN A 181 -7.72 -13.42 -3.42
CA ASN A 181 -6.63 -13.52 -2.46
C ASN A 181 -7.17 -14.10 -1.14
N PRO A 182 -6.58 -15.19 -0.60
CA PRO A 182 -7.03 -15.84 0.63
C PRO A 182 -7.17 -14.91 1.84
N THR A 183 -6.39 -13.82 1.87
CA THR A 183 -6.52 -12.79 2.94
C THR A 183 -7.79 -11.94 2.82
N ARG A 184 -8.63 -12.17 1.79
CA ARG A 184 -9.82 -11.36 1.46
C ARG A 184 -11.10 -12.15 1.26
N THR A 185 -11.05 -13.47 1.25
CA THR A 185 -12.18 -14.34 0.87
C THR A 185 -13.17 -14.63 2.00
N GLY A 186 -13.03 -14.03 3.17
CA GLY A 186 -13.88 -14.30 4.33
C GLY A 186 -15.39 -14.16 4.08
N VAL A 187 -15.82 -13.30 3.15
CA VAL A 187 -17.23 -13.22 2.75
C VAL A 187 -17.73 -14.53 2.11
N ILE A 188 -16.89 -15.20 1.32
CA ILE A 188 -17.22 -16.48 0.68
C ILE A 188 -17.35 -17.57 1.75
N ASP A 189 -16.41 -17.57 2.71
CA ASP A 189 -16.42 -18.57 3.80
C ASP A 189 -17.67 -18.43 4.66
N ILE A 190 -18.07 -17.19 4.99
CA ILE A 190 -19.30 -16.91 5.74
C ILE A 190 -20.56 -17.34 4.97
N LEU A 191 -20.63 -17.08 3.66
CA LEU A 191 -21.80 -17.43 2.85
C LEU A 191 -21.93 -18.94 2.57
N ARG A 192 -20.91 -19.74 2.88
CA ARG A 192 -20.93 -21.20 2.78
C ARG A 192 -21.36 -21.93 4.06
N LEU A 193 -21.51 -21.19 5.17
CA LEU A 193 -22.00 -21.73 6.45
C LEU A 193 -23.54 -21.92 6.42
#